data_733f6902ae754d359aeffed123e6fb87
#
_entry.id   733f6902ae754d359aeffed123e6fb87
#
_cell.length_a   1.000
_cell.length_b   1.000
_cell.length_c   1.000
_cell.angle_alpha   90.00
_cell.angle_beta   90.00
_cell.angle_gamma   90.00
#
_symmetry.space_group_name_H-M   'P 1'
#
loop_
_entity.id
_entity.type
_entity.pdbx_description
1 polymer ?
#
loop_
_entity_poly.entity_id
_entity_poly.type
_entity_poly.pdbx_seq_one_letter_code
_entity_poly.pdbx_strand_id
1 'polypeptide(L)'
;VIVQLASPTLEIDDDPEAFFQLSLAEGWGDGAPLLPPTDERVAALLEATALAPSHTIGKLPPRHGAATVELIAINAAMAGVEPAAFPLVIAALEALVRPEFNAIALTTTTSSVHPTLIVNGPSRDKLRIDYQAGCLGGAAGRGSMTIGRAVSLCLRNVGGQRTGATSRSVFGQPARFGQCFAEWEERSPWPTLAERQGFARDRDVVTLHGSKGNFPVADTNNDDPRDLAYMLAKCIAYPLSNYYLELTGDCGQIVVVINPMWAARFAKAFATLESFQEYLREHAWQPIELWRPANQEVLRKKNRVDARGRVHLVNRPEQLVPVVAGGLGSLHAMFLPSWCQSEMQSAAVHGATWTAELLDAALDEARTLVRSDGADLLLVEADPAAGRVVLRLEVGDETCATGACVMPGEALRPMIADVLSRRLRGALDLQLIDPRRG
;
A
#
# COMPACT_ATOMS: atom_id res chain seq x y z
N VAL A 1 22.34 -14.71 -12.52
CA VAL A 1 23.23 -13.54 -12.65
C VAL A 1 23.61 -13.12 -11.24
N ILE A 2 24.91 -13.15 -10.89
CA ILE A 2 25.38 -12.61 -9.59
C ILE A 2 25.19 -11.10 -9.69
N VAL A 3 24.23 -10.57 -8.95
CA VAL A 3 24.04 -9.12 -8.83
C VAL A 3 25.19 -8.60 -7.95
N GLN A 4 26.09 -7.82 -8.54
CA GLN A 4 27.15 -7.17 -7.77
C GLN A 4 26.56 -5.98 -7.04
N LEU A 5 26.51 -6.05 -5.69
CA LEU A 5 26.08 -4.96 -4.85
C LEU A 5 27.14 -3.87 -4.76
N ALA A 6 26.70 -2.62 -4.70
CA ALA A 6 27.61 -1.47 -4.51
C ALA A 6 27.87 -1.17 -3.02
N SER A 7 26.97 -1.64 -2.14
CA SER A 7 27.09 -1.47 -0.70
C SER A 7 28.21 -2.32 -0.12
N PRO A 8 28.97 -1.83 0.88
CA PRO A 8 30.01 -2.61 1.53
C PRO A 8 29.40 -3.78 2.31
N THR A 9 30.10 -4.91 2.30
CA THR A 9 29.73 -6.13 3.04
C THR A 9 30.46 -6.17 4.39
N LEU A 10 29.77 -6.66 5.43
CA LEU A 10 30.32 -6.93 6.74
C LEU A 10 30.29 -8.44 7.00
N GLU A 11 31.41 -8.98 7.49
CA GLU A 11 31.43 -10.34 8.04
C GLU A 11 31.05 -10.28 9.51
N ILE A 12 30.06 -11.08 9.89
CA ILE A 12 29.55 -11.19 11.27
C ILE A 12 29.39 -12.66 11.63
N ASP A 13 29.34 -12.95 12.92
CA ASP A 13 29.02 -14.29 13.41
C ASP A 13 27.62 -14.71 12.93
N ASP A 14 27.45 -15.98 12.59
CA ASP A 14 26.15 -16.56 12.22
C ASP A 14 25.26 -16.78 13.46
N ASP A 15 25.02 -15.68 14.16
CA ASP A 15 24.17 -15.59 15.34
C ASP A 15 23.15 -14.46 15.18
N PRO A 16 21.83 -14.75 15.18
CA PRO A 16 20.80 -13.73 15.09
C PRO A 16 20.87 -12.66 16.18
N GLU A 17 21.29 -13.01 17.39
CA GLU A 17 21.45 -12.05 18.49
C GLU A 17 22.62 -11.11 18.23
N ALA A 18 23.74 -11.62 17.72
CA ALA A 18 24.92 -10.79 17.36
C ALA A 18 24.53 -9.75 16.30
N PHE A 19 23.79 -10.15 15.26
CA PHE A 19 23.28 -9.20 14.26
C PHE A 19 22.32 -8.19 14.87
N PHE A 20 21.41 -8.62 15.74
CA PHE A 20 20.47 -7.71 16.40
C PHE A 20 21.20 -6.65 17.23
N GLN A 21 22.16 -7.06 18.06
CA GLN A 21 22.96 -6.14 18.88
C GLN A 21 23.79 -5.17 18.02
N LEU A 22 24.42 -5.67 16.95
CA LEU A 22 25.12 -4.82 15.99
C LEU A 22 24.18 -3.79 15.36
N SER A 23 22.98 -4.21 14.95
CA SER A 23 21.99 -3.31 14.34
C SER A 23 21.54 -2.17 15.27
N LEU A 24 21.49 -2.44 16.56
CA LEU A 24 21.19 -1.42 17.58
C LEU A 24 22.39 -0.49 17.80
N ALA A 25 23.59 -1.02 17.91
CA ALA A 25 24.83 -0.25 18.13
C ALA A 25 25.10 0.72 16.97
N GLU A 26 24.95 0.26 15.73
CA GLU A 26 25.09 1.07 14.52
C GLU A 26 23.86 1.95 14.25
N GLY A 27 22.79 1.76 15.01
CA GLY A 27 21.55 2.51 14.89
C GLY A 27 20.74 2.18 13.63
N TRP A 28 20.96 1.05 12.97
CA TRP A 28 20.12 0.60 11.84
C TRP A 28 18.77 0.08 12.33
N GLY A 29 18.77 -0.55 13.50
CA GLY A 29 17.60 -1.16 14.10
C GLY A 29 16.57 -0.14 14.60
N ASP A 30 15.33 -0.56 14.62
CA ASP A 30 14.15 0.16 15.14
C ASP A 30 13.75 -0.30 16.56
N GLY A 31 14.52 -1.21 17.15
CA GLY A 31 14.28 -1.77 18.47
C GLY A 31 13.68 -3.19 18.46
N ALA A 32 13.28 -3.69 17.28
CA ALA A 32 12.85 -5.08 17.12
C ALA A 32 13.88 -5.86 16.28
N PRO A 33 13.99 -7.19 16.47
CA PRO A 33 14.91 -8.02 15.71
C PRO A 33 14.78 -7.80 14.20
N LEU A 34 15.91 -7.76 13.51
CA LEU A 34 16.00 -7.64 12.05
C LEU A 34 16.52 -8.97 11.47
N LEU A 35 16.20 -9.22 10.22
CA LEU A 35 16.84 -10.28 9.46
C LEU A 35 18.15 -9.76 8.86
N PRO A 36 19.25 -10.54 8.88
CA PRO A 36 20.46 -10.16 8.16
C PRO A 36 20.19 -9.97 6.67
N PRO A 37 20.54 -8.83 6.06
CA PRO A 37 20.36 -8.58 4.64
C PRO A 37 21.52 -9.22 3.86
N THR A 38 21.55 -10.57 3.84
CA THR A 38 22.56 -11.32 3.08
C THR A 38 22.44 -11.05 1.59
N ASP A 39 23.53 -11.25 0.86
CA ASP A 39 23.57 -11.06 -0.59
C ASP A 39 22.45 -11.81 -1.30
N GLU A 40 22.14 -13.04 -0.87
CA GLU A 40 21.05 -13.84 -1.43
C GLU A 40 19.68 -13.22 -1.19
N ARG A 41 19.40 -12.70 0.02
CA ARG A 41 18.13 -12.05 0.32
C ARG A 41 17.96 -10.75 -0.46
N VAL A 42 19.02 -9.96 -0.53
CA VAL A 42 19.00 -8.71 -1.29
C VAL A 42 18.84 -8.99 -2.79
N ALA A 43 19.60 -9.97 -3.33
CA ALA A 43 19.47 -10.38 -4.72
C ALA A 43 18.05 -10.85 -5.07
N ALA A 44 17.42 -11.67 -4.22
CA ALA A 44 16.06 -12.14 -4.43
C ALA A 44 15.03 -10.99 -4.48
N LEU A 45 15.21 -9.93 -3.69
CA LEU A 45 14.38 -8.73 -3.74
C LEU A 45 14.65 -7.94 -5.02
N LEU A 46 15.90 -7.75 -5.42
CA LEU A 46 16.28 -7.06 -6.64
C LEU A 46 15.77 -7.78 -7.89
N GLU A 47 15.69 -9.09 -7.88
CA GLU A 47 15.10 -9.89 -8.96
C GLU A 47 13.57 -9.72 -9.09
N ALA A 48 12.90 -9.24 -8.05
CA ALA A 48 11.45 -9.00 -8.07
C ALA A 48 11.06 -7.66 -8.71
N THR A 49 12.01 -6.86 -9.17
CA THR A 49 11.76 -5.59 -9.87
C THR A 49 12.60 -5.49 -11.12
N ALA A 50 12.09 -4.77 -12.13
CA ALA A 50 12.86 -4.45 -13.34
C ALA A 50 13.80 -3.26 -13.18
N LEU A 51 13.68 -2.51 -12.08
CA LEU A 51 14.53 -1.35 -11.85
C LEU A 51 15.97 -1.78 -11.54
N ALA A 52 16.93 -1.08 -12.12
CA ALA A 52 18.34 -1.32 -11.83
C ALA A 52 18.63 -1.05 -10.35
N PRO A 53 19.55 -1.80 -9.68
CA PRO A 53 19.92 -1.56 -8.30
C PRO A 53 20.34 -0.12 -7.99
N SER A 54 21.04 0.53 -8.93
CA SER A 54 21.48 1.92 -8.83
C SER A 54 20.39 2.97 -9.14
N HIS A 55 19.23 2.56 -9.63
CA HIS A 55 18.12 3.48 -9.90
C HIS A 55 17.67 4.15 -8.60
N THR A 56 17.52 5.49 -8.64
CA THR A 56 17.14 6.28 -7.50
C THR A 56 15.66 6.65 -7.59
N ILE A 57 14.83 6.18 -6.66
CA ILE A 57 13.41 6.51 -6.56
C ILE A 57 13.22 7.98 -6.18
N GLY A 58 14.08 8.50 -5.32
CA GLY A 58 14.05 9.89 -4.87
C GLY A 58 14.95 10.13 -3.68
N LYS A 59 14.81 11.30 -3.07
CA LYS A 59 15.55 11.68 -1.85
C LYS A 59 14.64 11.58 -0.65
N LEU A 60 14.96 10.71 0.31
CA LEU A 60 14.17 10.54 1.52
C LEU A 60 14.53 11.58 2.59
N PRO A 61 13.53 12.29 3.13
CA PRO A 61 13.75 13.23 4.22
C PRO A 61 13.99 12.51 5.57
N PRO A 62 14.53 13.21 6.57
CA PRO A 62 14.85 14.64 6.58
C PRO A 62 16.25 15.00 6.06
N ARG A 63 17.14 14.02 5.88
CA ARG A 63 18.53 14.26 5.43
C ARG A 63 18.73 14.15 3.93
N HIS A 64 17.65 13.91 3.18
CA HIS A 64 17.66 13.81 1.72
C HIS A 64 18.62 12.74 1.17
N GLY A 65 18.74 11.60 1.86
CA GLY A 65 19.49 10.45 1.36
C GLY A 65 18.88 9.90 0.08
N ALA A 66 19.73 9.57 -0.89
CA ALA A 66 19.28 8.98 -2.17
C ALA A 66 18.77 7.55 -1.93
N ALA A 67 17.49 7.31 -2.22
CA ALA A 67 16.87 5.99 -2.09
C ALA A 67 17.10 5.19 -3.38
N THR A 68 18.26 4.54 -3.48
CA THR A 68 18.50 3.58 -4.56
C THR A 68 17.73 2.29 -4.32
N VAL A 69 17.38 1.59 -5.38
CA VAL A 69 16.65 0.31 -5.32
C VAL A 69 17.43 -0.70 -4.46
N GLU A 70 18.76 -0.70 -4.53
CA GLU A 70 19.62 -1.54 -3.68
C GLU A 70 19.47 -1.19 -2.19
N LEU A 71 19.55 0.08 -1.80
CA LEU A 71 19.36 0.50 -0.40
C LEU A 71 17.97 0.20 0.11
N ILE A 72 16.95 0.32 -0.75
CA ILE A 72 15.58 -0.07 -0.41
C ILE A 72 15.50 -1.58 -0.19
N ALA A 73 16.13 -2.40 -1.06
CA ALA A 73 16.17 -3.86 -0.93
C ALA A 73 16.86 -4.31 0.35
N ILE A 74 17.97 -3.68 0.74
CA ILE A 74 18.66 -3.95 2.02
C ILE A 74 17.72 -3.71 3.20
N ASN A 75 17.02 -2.57 3.25
CA ASN A 75 16.06 -2.26 4.32
C ASN A 75 14.83 -3.17 4.29
N ALA A 76 14.36 -3.56 3.11
CA ALA A 76 13.26 -4.51 2.93
C ALA A 76 13.67 -5.93 3.40
N ALA A 77 14.90 -6.36 3.11
CA ALA A 77 15.45 -7.61 3.62
C ALA A 77 15.50 -7.62 5.15
N MET A 78 16.02 -6.55 5.76
CA MET A 78 16.03 -6.38 7.22
C MET A 78 14.63 -6.44 7.85
N ALA A 79 13.62 -5.87 7.17
CA ALA A 79 12.24 -5.92 7.62
C ALA A 79 11.59 -7.30 7.42
N GLY A 80 12.17 -8.19 6.63
CA GLY A 80 11.63 -9.51 6.30
C GLY A 80 10.58 -9.49 5.19
N VAL A 81 10.66 -8.52 4.27
CA VAL A 81 9.79 -8.43 3.09
C VAL A 81 10.01 -9.65 2.19
N GLU A 82 8.93 -10.24 1.72
CA GLU A 82 9.00 -11.28 0.68
C GLU A 82 9.30 -10.66 -0.68
N PRO A 83 10.08 -11.33 -1.55
CA PRO A 83 10.44 -10.78 -2.86
C PRO A 83 9.23 -10.28 -3.66
N ALA A 84 8.13 -11.04 -3.69
CA ALA A 84 6.90 -10.64 -4.40
C ALA A 84 6.26 -9.34 -3.88
N ALA A 85 6.54 -8.95 -2.62
CA ALA A 85 6.02 -7.72 -2.02
C ALA A 85 6.97 -6.51 -2.20
N PHE A 86 8.17 -6.71 -2.70
CA PHE A 86 9.15 -5.64 -2.85
C PHE A 86 8.70 -4.51 -3.79
N PRO A 87 8.03 -4.79 -4.94
CA PRO A 87 7.47 -3.73 -5.77
C PRO A 87 6.48 -2.80 -5.05
N LEU A 88 5.75 -3.31 -4.05
CA LEU A 88 4.87 -2.46 -3.20
C LEU A 88 5.66 -1.49 -2.33
N VAL A 89 6.82 -1.91 -1.81
CA VAL A 89 7.72 -1.03 -1.03
C VAL A 89 8.25 0.09 -1.93
N ILE A 90 8.64 -0.23 -3.16
CA ILE A 90 9.10 0.76 -4.15
C ILE A 90 7.97 1.76 -4.44
N ALA A 91 6.77 1.30 -4.80
CA ALA A 91 5.62 2.17 -5.08
C ALA A 91 5.25 3.05 -3.87
N ALA A 92 5.34 2.52 -2.65
CA ALA A 92 5.12 3.31 -1.44
C ALA A 92 6.14 4.45 -1.31
N LEU A 93 7.40 4.21 -1.62
CA LEU A 93 8.44 5.24 -1.57
C LEU A 93 8.30 6.25 -2.71
N GLU A 94 7.84 5.83 -3.91
CA GLU A 94 7.49 6.74 -5.01
C GLU A 94 6.36 7.70 -4.63
N ALA A 95 5.32 7.20 -3.96
CA ALA A 95 4.25 8.03 -3.43
C ALA A 95 4.75 8.96 -2.30
N LEU A 96 5.66 8.47 -1.44
CA LEU A 96 6.19 9.20 -0.30
C LEU A 96 7.02 10.41 -0.70
N VAL A 97 7.79 10.31 -1.78
CA VAL A 97 8.68 11.41 -2.24
C VAL A 97 7.94 12.48 -3.02
N ARG A 98 6.66 12.32 -3.32
CA ARG A 98 5.86 13.36 -3.96
C ARG A 98 5.72 14.58 -3.05
N PRO A 99 5.88 15.80 -3.59
CA PRO A 99 5.86 17.03 -2.78
C PRO A 99 4.57 17.19 -1.95
N GLU A 100 3.43 16.78 -2.47
CA GLU A 100 2.12 16.90 -1.86
C GLU A 100 1.97 16.04 -0.60
N PHE A 101 2.69 14.91 -0.53
CA PHE A 101 2.73 14.08 0.67
C PHE A 101 3.47 14.78 1.82
N ASN A 102 4.34 15.74 1.50
CA ASN A 102 5.08 16.53 2.48
C ASN A 102 5.86 15.70 3.50
N ALA A 103 6.56 14.70 3.01
CA ALA A 103 7.32 13.77 3.86
C ALA A 103 8.36 14.48 4.74
N ILE A 104 8.93 15.62 4.31
CA ILE A 104 9.90 16.39 5.11
C ILE A 104 9.25 16.88 6.41
N ALA A 105 8.08 17.47 6.32
CA ALA A 105 7.37 17.96 7.49
C ALA A 105 6.87 16.79 8.37
N LEU A 106 6.37 15.70 7.76
CA LEU A 106 5.96 14.50 8.47
C LEU A 106 7.11 13.89 9.30
N THR A 107 8.33 13.86 8.76
CA THR A 107 9.48 13.23 9.43
C THR A 107 10.09 14.10 10.53
N THR A 108 9.87 15.42 10.52
CA THR A 108 10.50 16.39 11.43
C THR A 108 9.57 16.98 12.48
N THR A 109 8.26 16.84 12.34
CA THR A 109 7.25 17.41 13.26
C THR A 109 7.39 16.91 14.69
N THR A 110 6.86 17.68 15.64
CA THR A 110 6.66 17.27 17.04
C THR A 110 5.47 16.32 17.23
N SER A 111 4.59 16.24 16.24
CA SER A 111 3.46 15.30 16.21
C SER A 111 3.91 13.88 15.93
N SER A 112 3.17 12.91 16.45
CA SER A 112 3.47 11.48 16.25
C SER A 112 2.90 10.95 14.94
N VAL A 113 3.19 11.62 13.83
CA VAL A 113 2.70 11.24 12.49
C VAL A 113 3.54 10.11 11.89
N HIS A 114 2.90 9.28 11.09
CA HIS A 114 3.56 8.22 10.31
C HIS A 114 2.86 8.02 8.96
N PRO A 115 3.53 7.50 7.95
CA PRO A 115 2.88 7.06 6.74
C PRO A 115 2.12 5.75 7.00
N THR A 116 0.82 5.76 6.78
CA THR A 116 -0.02 4.56 6.72
C THR A 116 -0.21 4.16 5.28
N LEU A 117 0.00 2.89 4.97
CA LEU A 117 -0.14 2.33 3.64
C LEU A 117 -1.50 1.65 3.51
N ILE A 118 -2.23 1.98 2.46
CA ILE A 118 -3.50 1.34 2.08
C ILE A 118 -3.28 0.70 0.71
N VAL A 119 -3.50 -0.61 0.63
CA VAL A 119 -3.22 -1.39 -0.58
C VAL A 119 -4.53 -1.80 -1.25
N ASN A 120 -4.58 -1.57 -2.55
CA ASN A 120 -5.63 -2.03 -3.45
C ASN A 120 -5.05 -2.98 -4.50
N GLY A 121 -5.90 -3.80 -5.09
CA GLY A 121 -5.57 -4.63 -6.23
C GLY A 121 -5.52 -6.14 -5.94
N PRO A 122 -5.27 -6.95 -6.98
CA PRO A 122 -5.41 -8.40 -6.92
C PRO A 122 -4.35 -9.13 -6.09
N SER A 123 -3.18 -8.50 -5.85
CA SER A 123 -2.08 -9.16 -5.13
C SER A 123 -2.24 -9.21 -3.60
N ARG A 124 -3.28 -8.60 -3.03
CA ARG A 124 -3.50 -8.49 -1.57
C ARG A 124 -3.42 -9.83 -0.85
N ASP A 125 -4.15 -10.85 -1.35
CA ASP A 125 -4.21 -12.19 -0.74
C ASP A 125 -2.87 -12.92 -0.88
N LYS A 126 -2.29 -12.91 -2.08
CA LYS A 126 -1.01 -13.54 -2.36
C LYS A 126 0.10 -12.98 -1.47
N LEU A 127 0.07 -11.68 -1.22
CA LEU A 127 1.05 -10.96 -0.40
C LEU A 127 0.68 -10.97 1.09
N ARG A 128 -0.44 -11.58 1.46
CA ARG A 128 -0.91 -11.67 2.85
C ARG A 128 -0.99 -10.30 3.52
N ILE A 129 -1.66 -9.35 2.82
CA ILE A 129 -1.95 -8.03 3.35
C ILE A 129 -3.34 -8.06 3.96
N ASP A 130 -3.42 -7.75 5.26
CA ASP A 130 -4.66 -7.86 6.01
C ASP A 130 -5.67 -6.78 5.60
N TYR A 131 -6.90 -7.20 5.38
CA TYR A 131 -8.07 -6.32 5.17
C TYR A 131 -9.29 -6.78 5.94
N GLN A 132 -9.20 -7.92 6.62
CA GLN A 132 -10.26 -8.51 7.45
C GLN A 132 -10.03 -8.19 8.93
N ALA A 133 -10.40 -9.11 9.81
CA ALA A 133 -10.24 -8.92 11.25
C ALA A 133 -8.79 -8.60 11.64
N GLY A 134 -8.60 -7.53 12.42
CA GLY A 134 -7.28 -7.12 12.90
C GLY A 134 -6.42 -6.38 11.88
N CYS A 135 -6.94 -5.95 10.73
CA CYS A 135 -6.17 -5.38 9.62
C CYS A 135 -5.32 -4.15 9.97
N LEU A 136 -5.70 -3.36 10.96
CA LEU A 136 -4.96 -2.13 11.34
C LEU A 136 -3.85 -2.36 12.37
N GLY A 137 -3.31 -3.55 12.49
CA GLY A 137 -2.23 -3.86 13.42
C GLY A 137 -2.42 -5.18 14.13
N GLY A 138 -3.26 -6.05 13.60
CA GLY A 138 -3.35 -7.45 14.00
C GLY A 138 -2.05 -8.19 13.66
N ALA A 139 -1.89 -9.40 14.20
CA ALA A 139 -0.71 -10.22 13.99
C ALA A 139 -0.95 -11.32 12.96
N ALA A 140 -1.66 -11.03 11.87
CA ALA A 140 -2.09 -12.04 10.92
C ALA A 140 -1.20 -12.07 9.67
N GLY A 141 -1.10 -10.98 8.93
CA GLY A 141 -0.44 -10.96 7.63
C GLY A 141 1.03 -10.56 7.66
N ARG A 142 1.91 -11.39 7.08
CA ARG A 142 3.32 -11.05 6.93
C ARG A 142 3.50 -9.79 6.07
N GLY A 143 2.73 -9.66 4.99
CA GLY A 143 2.78 -8.51 4.10
C GLY A 143 2.47 -7.20 4.84
N SER A 144 1.37 -7.17 5.60
CA SER A 144 1.00 -5.99 6.40
C SER A 144 2.11 -5.54 7.35
N MET A 145 2.79 -6.46 8.01
CA MET A 145 3.83 -6.10 8.98
C MET A 145 5.13 -5.68 8.32
N THR A 146 5.57 -6.41 7.29
CA THR A 146 6.92 -6.22 6.72
C THR A 146 7.00 -5.05 5.74
N ILE A 147 5.95 -4.81 4.94
CA ILE A 147 5.92 -3.71 3.96
C ILE A 147 5.98 -2.35 4.66
N GLY A 148 5.09 -2.12 5.63
CA GLY A 148 5.07 -0.87 6.40
C GLY A 148 6.39 -0.63 7.15
N ARG A 149 6.95 -1.70 7.76
CA ARG A 149 8.23 -1.63 8.47
C ARG A 149 9.39 -1.30 7.54
N ALA A 150 9.42 -1.87 6.32
CA ALA A 150 10.45 -1.56 5.33
C ALA A 150 10.48 -0.07 4.96
N VAL A 151 9.30 0.54 4.75
CA VAL A 151 9.20 1.99 4.50
C VAL A 151 9.74 2.79 5.70
N SER A 152 9.41 2.39 6.93
CA SER A 152 9.91 3.04 8.15
C SER A 152 11.43 2.90 8.30
N LEU A 153 12.00 1.72 7.98
CA LEU A 153 13.45 1.50 7.98
C LEU A 153 14.15 2.32 6.88
N CYS A 154 13.55 2.46 5.70
CA CYS A 154 14.08 3.35 4.65
C CYS A 154 14.11 4.83 5.11
N LEU A 155 13.04 5.31 5.74
CA LEU A 155 13.03 6.66 6.34
C LEU A 155 14.09 6.82 7.43
N ARG A 156 14.31 5.78 8.24
CA ARG A 156 15.31 5.77 9.29
C ARG A 156 16.74 5.74 8.72
N ASN A 157 17.04 4.79 7.86
CA ASN A 157 18.42 4.47 7.48
C ASN A 157 18.89 5.27 6.25
N VAL A 158 18.03 5.47 5.27
CA VAL A 158 18.33 6.26 4.08
C VAL A 158 17.96 7.73 4.32
N GLY A 159 16.76 7.98 4.85
CA GLY A 159 16.27 9.35 5.13
C GLY A 159 16.92 10.00 6.35
N GLY A 160 17.46 9.23 7.28
CA GLY A 160 18.07 9.73 8.49
C GLY A 160 17.06 10.20 9.55
N GLN A 161 15.84 9.65 9.55
CA GLN A 161 14.82 9.93 10.57
C GLN A 161 15.19 9.24 11.89
N ARG A 162 15.81 9.98 12.81
CA ARG A 162 16.23 9.48 14.13
C ARG A 162 15.42 10.15 15.23
N THR A 163 14.77 9.35 16.07
CA THR A 163 14.00 9.84 17.22
C THR A 163 14.90 10.58 18.20
N GLY A 164 14.46 11.77 18.62
CA GLY A 164 15.21 12.64 19.52
C GLY A 164 16.31 13.47 18.83
N ALA A 165 16.65 13.18 17.58
CA ALA A 165 17.63 13.93 16.80
C ALA A 165 16.98 14.71 15.66
N THR A 166 16.64 14.04 14.56
CA THR A 166 15.97 14.66 13.40
C THR A 166 14.45 14.61 13.51
N SER A 167 13.89 13.52 14.07
CA SER A 167 12.46 13.44 14.38
C SER A 167 12.21 14.05 15.76
N ARG A 168 11.37 15.07 15.82
CA ARG A 168 11.02 15.80 17.04
C ARG A 168 9.73 15.29 17.71
N SER A 169 9.17 14.18 17.25
CA SER A 169 7.96 13.58 17.83
C SER A 169 8.07 13.43 19.35
N VAL A 170 7.15 14.07 20.09
CA VAL A 170 7.21 14.14 21.56
C VAL A 170 6.89 12.81 22.20
N PHE A 171 5.85 12.13 21.73
CA PHE A 171 5.39 10.87 22.32
C PHE A 171 5.66 9.64 21.43
N GLY A 172 5.54 9.78 20.11
CA GLY A 172 5.49 8.63 19.22
C GLY A 172 4.16 7.87 19.30
N GLN A 173 4.05 6.78 18.55
CA GLN A 173 2.93 5.84 18.59
C GLN A 173 3.36 4.51 17.95
N PRO A 174 2.70 3.36 18.27
CA PRO A 174 3.10 2.05 17.75
C PRO A 174 3.11 1.95 16.23
N ALA A 175 2.17 2.61 15.54
CA ALA A 175 2.09 2.59 14.08
C ALA A 175 3.29 3.26 13.37
N ARG A 176 4.15 3.99 14.08
CA ARG A 176 5.44 4.49 13.55
C ARG A 176 6.45 3.38 13.28
N PHE A 177 6.22 2.21 13.82
CA PHE A 177 6.97 1.00 13.47
C PHE A 177 6.70 0.56 12.03
N GLY A 178 5.49 0.83 11.55
CA GLY A 178 4.98 0.58 10.20
C GLY A 178 3.51 0.16 10.26
N GLN A 179 2.69 0.75 9.44
CA GLN A 179 1.29 0.38 9.30
C GLN A 179 0.94 0.21 7.83
N CYS A 180 0.46 -0.99 7.48
CA CYS A 180 0.01 -1.33 6.15
C CYS A 180 -1.21 -2.25 6.26
N PHE A 181 -2.26 -1.94 5.52
CA PHE A 181 -3.45 -2.77 5.42
C PHE A 181 -4.05 -2.64 4.01
N ALA A 182 -4.96 -3.54 3.65
CA ALA A 182 -5.63 -3.45 2.36
C ALA A 182 -7.11 -3.11 2.49
N GLU A 183 -7.71 -2.60 1.42
CA GLU A 183 -9.16 -2.43 1.30
C GLU A 183 -9.83 -3.77 0.98
N TRP A 184 -10.97 -4.04 1.61
CA TRP A 184 -11.81 -5.20 1.29
C TRP A 184 -12.74 -4.86 0.11
N GLU A 185 -12.17 -4.85 -1.09
CA GLU A 185 -12.80 -4.37 -2.31
C GLU A 185 -14.06 -5.15 -2.69
N GLU A 186 -14.08 -6.47 -2.44
CA GLU A 186 -15.21 -7.35 -2.76
C GLU A 186 -16.43 -7.10 -1.85
N ARG A 187 -16.21 -6.39 -0.74
CA ARG A 187 -17.26 -6.02 0.21
C ARG A 187 -17.54 -4.52 0.23
N SER A 188 -16.81 -3.75 -0.57
CA SER A 188 -17.08 -2.33 -0.73
C SER A 188 -18.33 -2.14 -1.63
N PRO A 189 -19.34 -1.39 -1.18
CA PRO A 189 -20.46 -1.00 -2.04
C PRO A 189 -20.12 0.19 -2.95
N TRP A 190 -18.93 0.77 -2.80
CA TRP A 190 -18.44 1.94 -3.53
C TRP A 190 -17.23 1.59 -4.40
N PRO A 191 -16.87 2.47 -5.36
CA PRO A 191 -15.59 2.36 -6.03
C PRO A 191 -14.44 2.30 -5.01
N THR A 192 -13.45 1.48 -5.28
CA THR A 192 -12.28 1.32 -4.40
C THR A 192 -11.51 2.63 -4.26
N LEU A 193 -10.66 2.74 -3.22
CA LEU A 193 -9.81 3.92 -3.06
C LEU A 193 -8.93 4.13 -4.29
N ALA A 194 -8.38 3.07 -4.87
CA ALA A 194 -7.56 3.16 -6.08
C ALA A 194 -8.37 3.68 -7.29
N GLU A 195 -9.59 3.18 -7.51
CA GLU A 195 -10.47 3.68 -8.58
C GLU A 195 -10.78 5.18 -8.41
N ARG A 196 -11.04 5.61 -7.18
CA ARG A 196 -11.26 7.04 -6.85
C ARG A 196 -10.03 7.92 -7.07
N GLN A 197 -8.84 7.33 -7.05
CA GLN A 197 -7.57 7.99 -7.38
C GLN A 197 -7.20 7.87 -8.87
N GLY A 198 -8.09 7.32 -9.70
CA GLY A 198 -7.93 7.24 -11.16
C GLY A 198 -7.19 6.01 -11.67
N PHE A 199 -6.99 4.99 -10.83
CA PHE A 199 -6.37 3.73 -11.25
C PHE A 199 -7.42 2.70 -11.67
N ALA A 200 -7.08 1.82 -12.60
CA ALA A 200 -7.93 0.70 -12.96
C ALA A 200 -8.01 -0.32 -11.82
N ARG A 201 -9.16 -1.00 -11.69
CA ARG A 201 -9.47 -1.92 -10.59
C ARG A 201 -8.54 -3.15 -10.53
N ASP A 202 -8.00 -3.55 -11.66
CA ASP A 202 -7.09 -4.69 -11.80
C ASP A 202 -5.62 -4.36 -11.52
N ARG A 203 -5.34 -3.11 -11.12
CA ARG A 203 -3.98 -2.65 -10.79
C ARG A 203 -3.73 -2.74 -9.30
N ASP A 204 -2.54 -3.24 -8.96
CA ASP A 204 -2.03 -3.09 -7.60
C ASP A 204 -1.59 -1.65 -7.37
N VAL A 205 -2.12 -1.04 -6.31
CA VAL A 205 -1.89 0.37 -5.97
C VAL A 205 -1.60 0.49 -4.48
N VAL A 206 -0.63 1.31 -4.13
CA VAL A 206 -0.37 1.72 -2.74
C VAL A 206 -0.76 3.19 -2.59
N THR A 207 -1.61 3.46 -1.63
CA THR A 207 -1.97 4.83 -1.21
C THR A 207 -1.37 5.12 0.16
N LEU A 208 -0.65 6.22 0.27
CA LEU A 208 -0.08 6.71 1.51
C LEU A 208 -0.97 7.78 2.15
N HIS A 209 -1.18 7.64 3.44
CA HIS A 209 -1.88 8.58 4.30
C HIS A 209 -1.01 9.00 5.47
N GLY A 210 -0.80 10.30 5.67
CA GLY A 210 -0.05 10.83 6.82
C GLY A 210 -0.90 10.79 8.10
N SER A 211 -0.90 9.67 8.82
CA SER A 211 -1.81 9.41 9.95
C SER A 211 -1.27 9.87 11.30
N LYS A 212 -2.15 10.41 12.15
CA LYS A 212 -1.89 10.72 13.56
C LYS A 212 -2.18 9.55 14.51
N GLY A 213 -2.81 8.49 14.03
CA GLY A 213 -3.18 7.33 14.83
C GLY A 213 -4.52 6.73 14.43
N ASN A 214 -4.93 5.70 15.15
CA ASN A 214 -6.14 4.95 14.95
C ASN A 214 -7.13 5.24 16.10
N PHE A 215 -8.30 5.78 15.77
CA PHE A 215 -9.33 6.15 16.76
C PHE A 215 -10.57 5.28 16.56
N PRO A 216 -10.93 4.45 17.55
CA PRO A 216 -12.07 3.57 17.44
C PRO A 216 -13.40 4.33 17.57
N VAL A 217 -14.39 3.85 16.83
CA VAL A 217 -15.79 4.21 16.97
C VAL A 217 -16.59 2.94 17.22
N ALA A 218 -17.44 2.95 18.22
CA ALA A 218 -18.30 1.81 18.52
C ALA A 218 -19.75 2.27 18.69
N ASP A 219 -20.66 1.47 18.17
CA ASP A 219 -22.11 1.64 18.39
C ASP A 219 -22.79 0.28 18.52
N THR A 220 -23.63 0.14 19.53
CA THR A 220 -24.33 -1.11 19.84
C THR A 220 -25.85 -1.00 19.66
N ASN A 221 -26.37 0.20 19.42
CA ASN A 221 -27.79 0.47 19.58
C ASN A 221 -28.48 1.06 18.33
N ASN A 222 -27.72 1.60 17.36
CA ASN A 222 -28.30 2.23 16.18
C ASN A 222 -28.56 1.22 15.05
N ASP A 223 -29.82 0.91 14.84
CA ASP A 223 -30.27 0.12 13.69
C ASP A 223 -30.52 0.99 12.45
N ASP A 224 -30.88 2.25 12.62
CA ASP A 224 -31.05 3.21 11.52
C ASP A 224 -29.69 3.63 10.97
N PRO A 225 -29.45 3.46 9.66
CA PRO A 225 -28.14 3.79 9.07
C PRO A 225 -27.84 5.29 9.03
N ARG A 226 -28.84 6.18 9.07
CA ARG A 226 -28.59 7.63 9.13
C ARG A 226 -28.20 8.06 10.54
N ASP A 227 -28.83 7.51 11.56
CA ASP A 227 -28.45 7.76 12.96
C ASP A 227 -27.06 7.22 13.24
N LEU A 228 -26.73 6.05 12.70
CA LEU A 228 -25.38 5.48 12.75
C LEU A 228 -24.35 6.39 12.06
N ALA A 229 -24.66 6.94 10.87
CA ALA A 229 -23.80 7.88 10.16
C ALA A 229 -23.66 9.21 10.93
N TYR A 230 -24.73 9.69 11.56
CA TYR A 230 -24.69 10.87 12.41
C TYR A 230 -23.75 10.66 13.61
N MET A 231 -23.89 9.54 14.32
CA MET A 231 -22.99 9.18 15.43
C MET A 231 -21.56 9.07 14.97
N LEU A 232 -21.29 8.41 13.84
CA LEU A 232 -19.95 8.31 13.24
C LEU A 232 -19.36 9.70 12.97
N ALA A 233 -20.13 10.61 12.36
CA ALA A 233 -19.70 11.98 12.10
C ALA A 233 -19.34 12.73 13.39
N LYS A 234 -20.12 12.56 14.47
CA LYS A 234 -19.84 13.17 15.78
C LYS A 234 -18.60 12.59 16.43
N CYS A 235 -18.35 11.29 16.31
CA CYS A 235 -17.13 10.66 16.83
C CYS A 235 -15.88 11.14 16.05
N ILE A 236 -15.94 11.26 14.73
CA ILE A 236 -14.84 11.79 13.91
C ILE A 236 -14.53 13.24 14.31
N ALA A 237 -15.56 14.02 14.60
CA ALA A 237 -15.45 15.41 15.05
C ALA A 237 -15.17 15.54 16.55
N TYR A 238 -14.26 14.72 17.10
CA TYR A 238 -13.97 14.75 18.53
C TYR A 238 -13.59 16.15 19.06
N PRO A 239 -14.04 16.53 20.28
CA PRO A 239 -13.95 17.90 20.77
C PRO A 239 -12.52 18.41 20.91
N LEU A 240 -12.32 19.71 20.62
CA LEU A 240 -11.07 20.44 20.87
C LEU A 240 -9.84 19.85 20.17
N SER A 241 -10.03 19.04 19.17
CA SER A 241 -8.94 18.51 18.36
C SER A 241 -8.15 19.64 17.70
N ASN A 242 -6.83 19.56 17.74
CA ASN A 242 -5.95 20.49 17.02
C ASN A 242 -6.19 20.51 15.50
N TYR A 243 -6.83 19.49 14.97
CA TYR A 243 -7.22 19.45 13.56
C TYR A 243 -8.02 20.69 13.14
N TYR A 244 -8.91 21.18 14.00
CA TYR A 244 -9.70 22.38 13.75
C TYR A 244 -8.86 23.65 13.65
N LEU A 245 -7.73 23.70 14.35
CA LEU A 245 -6.85 24.86 14.45
C LEU A 245 -5.68 24.83 13.48
N GLU A 246 -5.47 23.74 12.77
CA GLU A 246 -4.34 23.59 11.85
C GLU A 246 -4.33 24.68 10.76
N LEU A 247 -3.12 25.08 10.37
CA LEU A 247 -2.90 26.26 9.52
C LEU A 247 -3.45 26.10 8.10
N THR A 248 -3.58 24.88 7.63
CA THR A 248 -3.92 24.51 6.26
C THR A 248 -5.24 23.72 6.21
N GLY A 249 -6.31 24.30 6.75
CA GLY A 249 -7.61 23.63 6.83
C GLY A 249 -8.22 23.10 5.54
N ASP A 250 -7.59 23.36 4.39
CA ASP A 250 -8.03 22.89 3.08
C ASP A 250 -7.30 21.65 2.61
N CYS A 251 -6.23 21.22 3.27
CA CYS A 251 -5.48 20.01 2.93
C CYS A 251 -5.59 18.93 4.02
N GLY A 252 -5.16 17.74 3.67
CA GLY A 252 -5.22 16.57 4.51
C GLY A 252 -6.59 15.89 4.49
N GLN A 253 -6.58 14.60 4.67
CA GLN A 253 -7.75 13.74 4.65
C GLN A 253 -7.89 13.00 5.98
N ILE A 254 -9.10 12.57 6.28
CA ILE A 254 -9.40 11.63 7.37
C ILE A 254 -9.85 10.33 6.73
N VAL A 255 -9.08 9.27 6.89
CA VAL A 255 -9.50 7.95 6.46
C VAL A 255 -10.53 7.42 7.47
N VAL A 256 -11.66 6.97 6.96
CA VAL A 256 -12.74 6.39 7.75
C VAL A 256 -12.82 4.91 7.38
N VAL A 257 -12.19 4.07 8.18
CA VAL A 257 -12.20 2.62 7.97
C VAL A 257 -13.52 2.06 8.51
N ILE A 258 -14.30 1.51 7.60
CA ILE A 258 -15.66 1.04 7.86
C ILE A 258 -15.71 -0.46 7.62
N ASN A 259 -16.20 -1.22 8.59
CA ASN A 259 -16.37 -2.65 8.37
C ASN A 259 -17.45 -2.93 7.30
N PRO A 260 -17.43 -4.10 6.64
CA PRO A 260 -18.37 -4.40 5.55
C PRO A 260 -19.84 -4.34 5.94
N MET A 261 -20.15 -4.63 7.21
CA MET A 261 -21.55 -4.61 7.69
C MET A 261 -22.11 -3.19 7.76
N TRP A 262 -21.31 -2.24 8.25
CA TRP A 262 -21.71 -0.82 8.27
C TRP A 262 -21.70 -0.22 6.87
N ALA A 263 -20.71 -0.56 6.05
CA ALA A 263 -20.66 -0.09 4.66
C ALA A 263 -21.93 -0.48 3.88
N ALA A 264 -22.40 -1.73 4.03
CA ALA A 264 -23.64 -2.19 3.42
C ALA A 264 -24.91 -1.48 3.97
N ARG A 265 -24.91 -1.08 5.26
CA ARG A 265 -26.00 -0.27 5.84
C ARG A 265 -25.99 1.15 5.26
N PHE A 266 -24.83 1.80 5.20
CA PHE A 266 -24.71 3.14 4.65
C PHE A 266 -25.11 3.20 3.17
N ALA A 267 -24.72 2.21 2.37
CA ALA A 267 -25.12 2.13 0.96
C ALA A 267 -26.64 2.02 0.74
N LYS A 268 -27.39 1.53 1.73
CA LYS A 268 -28.87 1.53 1.66
C LYS A 268 -29.48 2.91 1.96
N ALA A 269 -28.80 3.74 2.74
CA ALA A 269 -29.32 5.05 3.17
C ALA A 269 -28.84 6.21 2.29
N PHE A 270 -27.70 6.03 1.61
CA PHE A 270 -27.06 7.05 0.78
C PHE A 270 -26.88 6.51 -0.63
N ALA A 271 -27.42 7.25 -1.61
CA ALA A 271 -27.46 6.80 -3.00
C ALA A 271 -26.05 6.67 -3.63
N THR A 272 -25.11 7.51 -3.19
CA THR A 272 -23.72 7.53 -3.69
C THR A 272 -22.75 7.73 -2.53
N LEU A 273 -21.46 7.46 -2.78
CA LEU A 273 -20.39 7.73 -1.83
C LEU A 273 -20.33 9.22 -1.47
N GLU A 274 -20.48 10.09 -2.46
CA GLU A 274 -20.44 11.55 -2.28
C GLU A 274 -21.56 12.02 -1.36
N SER A 275 -22.77 11.44 -1.50
CA SER A 275 -23.89 11.77 -0.60
C SER A 275 -23.64 11.32 0.85
N PHE A 276 -22.92 10.23 1.05
CA PHE A 276 -22.48 9.79 2.37
C PHE A 276 -21.39 10.70 2.94
N GLN A 277 -20.37 11.04 2.14
CA GLN A 277 -19.30 11.96 2.54
C GLN A 277 -19.87 13.35 2.90
N GLU A 278 -20.79 13.87 2.10
CA GLU A 278 -21.45 15.16 2.39
C GLU A 278 -22.23 15.10 3.69
N TYR A 279 -22.97 14.02 3.94
CA TYR A 279 -23.68 13.84 5.21
C TYR A 279 -22.71 13.82 6.40
N LEU A 280 -21.60 13.10 6.30
CA LEU A 280 -20.56 13.11 7.34
C LEU A 280 -19.99 14.52 7.54
N ARG A 281 -19.66 15.25 6.48
CA ARG A 281 -19.16 16.63 6.54
C ARG A 281 -20.13 17.57 7.20
N GLU A 282 -21.42 17.48 6.84
CA GLU A 282 -22.48 18.33 7.40
C GLU A 282 -22.63 18.13 8.91
N HIS A 283 -22.40 16.92 9.40
CA HIS A 283 -22.62 16.55 10.80
C HIS A 283 -21.34 16.48 11.64
N ALA A 284 -20.15 16.50 11.01
CA ALA A 284 -18.86 16.51 11.68
C ALA A 284 -18.48 17.94 12.12
N TRP A 285 -19.10 18.44 13.18
CA TRP A 285 -18.87 19.76 13.73
C TRP A 285 -18.96 19.79 15.24
N GLN A 286 -18.38 20.81 15.83
CA GLN A 286 -18.45 21.12 17.26
C GLN A 286 -18.94 22.56 17.48
N PRO A 287 -19.65 22.88 18.60
CA PRO A 287 -20.06 24.25 18.91
C PRO A 287 -18.82 25.10 19.25
N ILE A 288 -18.78 26.35 18.75
CA ILE A 288 -17.63 27.23 18.92
C ILE A 288 -17.33 27.56 20.37
N GLU A 289 -18.33 27.51 21.24
CA GLU A 289 -18.24 27.78 22.67
C GLU A 289 -17.31 26.82 23.41
N LEU A 290 -16.99 25.68 22.82
CA LEU A 290 -15.99 24.76 23.37
C LEU A 290 -14.56 25.32 23.33
N TRP A 291 -14.29 26.29 22.48
CA TRP A 291 -12.94 26.89 22.36
C TRP A 291 -12.79 28.15 23.17
N ARG A 292 -11.57 28.37 23.67
CA ARG A 292 -11.21 29.63 24.35
C ARG A 292 -11.34 30.81 23.37
N PRO A 293 -11.60 32.05 23.83
CA PRO A 293 -11.81 33.20 22.97
C PRO A 293 -10.74 33.43 21.90
N ALA A 294 -9.47 33.27 22.26
CA ALA A 294 -8.36 33.40 21.29
C ALA A 294 -8.44 32.37 20.16
N ASN A 295 -8.83 31.12 20.46
CA ASN A 295 -8.98 30.07 19.46
C ASN A 295 -10.24 30.32 18.60
N GLN A 296 -11.32 30.84 19.20
CA GLN A 296 -12.52 31.23 18.46
C GLN A 296 -12.20 32.27 17.38
N GLU A 297 -11.34 33.23 17.70
CA GLU A 297 -10.89 34.25 16.74
C GLU A 297 -10.13 33.62 15.57
N VAL A 298 -9.22 32.68 15.85
CA VAL A 298 -8.49 31.91 14.81
C VAL A 298 -9.46 31.15 13.92
N LEU A 299 -10.43 30.45 14.50
CA LEU A 299 -11.41 29.66 13.75
C LEU A 299 -12.30 30.55 12.85
N ARG A 300 -12.71 31.73 13.34
CA ARG A 300 -13.46 32.70 12.53
C ARG A 300 -12.61 33.26 11.39
N LYS A 301 -11.36 33.63 11.64
CA LYS A 301 -10.42 34.11 10.60
C LYS A 301 -10.18 33.07 9.51
N LYS A 302 -10.26 31.80 9.85
CA LYS A 302 -10.11 30.67 8.90
C LYS A 302 -11.43 30.26 8.23
N ASN A 303 -12.51 31.00 8.41
CA ASN A 303 -13.85 30.64 7.90
C ASN A 303 -14.31 29.22 8.28
N ARG A 304 -13.90 28.75 9.47
CA ARG A 304 -14.27 27.43 10.00
C ARG A 304 -15.60 27.43 10.75
N VAL A 305 -16.19 28.60 10.98
CA VAL A 305 -17.41 28.76 11.78
C VAL A 305 -18.54 29.18 10.87
N ASP A 306 -19.60 28.41 10.86
CA ASP A 306 -20.80 28.77 10.10
C ASP A 306 -21.69 29.79 10.86
N ALA A 307 -22.78 30.24 10.19
CA ALA A 307 -23.71 31.24 10.74
C ALA A 307 -24.45 30.76 12.02
N ARG A 308 -24.43 29.45 12.31
CA ARG A 308 -25.02 28.84 13.50
C ARG A 308 -24.01 28.61 14.62
N GLY A 309 -22.78 29.09 14.48
CA GLY A 309 -21.72 28.91 15.47
C GLY A 309 -21.13 27.48 15.47
N ARG A 310 -21.32 26.70 14.40
CA ARG A 310 -20.77 25.34 14.28
C ARG A 310 -19.38 25.43 13.64
N VAL A 311 -18.41 24.79 14.27
CA VAL A 311 -17.04 24.63 13.76
C VAL A 311 -16.95 23.30 13.02
N HIS A 312 -16.90 23.35 11.70
CA HIS A 312 -16.81 22.15 10.88
C HIS A 312 -15.40 21.55 10.89
N LEU A 313 -15.33 20.22 10.93
CA LEU A 313 -14.06 19.48 10.97
C LEU A 313 -13.29 19.64 9.66
N VAL A 314 -13.96 19.48 8.54
CA VAL A 314 -13.39 19.58 7.19
C VAL A 314 -14.19 20.56 6.34
N ASN A 315 -13.56 21.12 5.32
CA ASN A 315 -14.20 22.10 4.43
C ASN A 315 -14.91 21.41 3.25
N ARG A 316 -14.36 20.30 2.78
CA ARG A 316 -14.87 19.56 1.61
C ARG A 316 -15.19 18.11 1.99
N PRO A 317 -16.25 17.52 1.42
CA PRO A 317 -16.66 16.14 1.72
C PRO A 317 -15.57 15.11 1.35
N GLU A 318 -14.79 15.36 0.28
CA GLU A 318 -13.73 14.47 -0.20
C GLU A 318 -12.56 14.33 0.80
N GLN A 319 -12.46 15.22 1.79
CA GLN A 319 -11.50 15.11 2.89
C GLN A 319 -11.85 13.98 3.88
N LEU A 320 -13.08 13.47 3.82
CA LEU A 320 -13.51 12.27 4.55
C LEU A 320 -13.46 11.10 3.59
N VAL A 321 -12.54 10.18 3.79
CA VAL A 321 -12.22 9.09 2.84
C VAL A 321 -12.65 7.75 3.42
N PRO A 322 -13.87 7.27 3.12
CA PRO A 322 -14.29 5.93 3.50
C PRO A 322 -13.46 4.86 2.81
N VAL A 323 -13.02 3.86 3.57
CA VAL A 323 -12.32 2.66 3.10
C VAL A 323 -12.93 1.46 3.78
N VAL A 324 -13.31 0.45 3.03
CA VAL A 324 -13.92 -0.76 3.60
C VAL A 324 -12.82 -1.73 4.01
N ALA A 325 -12.71 -2.01 5.30
CA ALA A 325 -11.81 -3.01 5.85
C ALA A 325 -12.28 -3.40 7.26
N GLY A 326 -11.70 -4.46 7.82
CA GLY A 326 -12.04 -4.93 9.15
C GLY A 326 -12.93 -6.17 9.16
N GLY A 327 -13.10 -6.77 10.32
CA GLY A 327 -13.90 -7.98 10.51
C GLY A 327 -15.41 -7.76 10.30
N LEU A 328 -16.15 -8.86 10.22
CA LEU A 328 -17.60 -8.84 9.99
C LEU A 328 -18.45 -8.49 11.23
N GLY A 329 -17.82 -7.99 12.28
CA GLY A 329 -18.54 -7.48 13.46
C GLY A 329 -19.30 -6.19 13.15
N SER A 330 -20.56 -6.09 13.58
CA SER A 330 -21.45 -4.98 13.23
C SER A 330 -21.35 -3.75 14.14
N LEU A 331 -20.33 -3.66 14.99
CA LEU A 331 -20.30 -2.69 16.08
C LEU A 331 -19.25 -1.58 15.93
N HIS A 332 -18.34 -1.69 14.97
CA HIS A 332 -17.14 -0.84 14.97
C HIS A 332 -16.83 -0.22 13.61
N ALA A 333 -16.31 1.01 13.68
CA ALA A 333 -15.52 1.66 12.65
C ALA A 333 -14.25 2.23 13.29
N MET A 334 -13.34 2.74 12.47
CA MET A 334 -12.15 3.43 12.94
C MET A 334 -11.86 4.62 12.03
N PHE A 335 -11.34 5.71 12.59
CA PHE A 335 -10.88 6.82 11.78
C PHE A 335 -9.41 7.12 12.04
N LEU A 336 -8.73 7.54 10.99
CA LEU A 336 -7.31 7.87 10.97
C LEU A 336 -7.17 9.35 10.56
N PRO A 337 -7.05 10.28 11.52
CA PRO A 337 -6.94 11.70 11.20
C PRO A 337 -5.60 12.01 10.56
N SER A 338 -5.61 12.91 9.60
CA SER A 338 -4.40 13.46 9.01
C SER A 338 -3.72 14.48 9.94
N TRP A 339 -2.48 14.73 9.64
CA TRP A 339 -1.72 15.85 10.20
C TRP A 339 -2.04 17.21 9.55
N CYS A 340 -2.92 17.27 8.56
CA CYS A 340 -3.38 18.46 7.85
C CYS A 340 -2.31 19.24 7.05
N GLN A 341 -1.13 18.71 6.87
CA GLN A 341 -0.07 19.29 6.01
C GLN A 341 0.45 18.26 5.00
N SER A 342 -0.24 17.13 4.90
CA SER A 342 0.07 16.02 4.02
C SER A 342 -1.18 15.62 3.27
N GLU A 343 -1.09 15.51 1.95
CA GLU A 343 -2.16 14.98 1.12
C GLU A 343 -1.86 13.54 0.71
N MET A 344 -2.89 12.70 0.69
CA MET A 344 -2.77 11.30 0.27
C MET A 344 -2.16 11.23 -1.13
N GLN A 345 -1.21 10.32 -1.30
CA GLN A 345 -0.55 10.06 -2.57
C GLN A 345 -0.64 8.59 -2.90
N SER A 346 -0.95 8.27 -4.16
CA SER A 346 -1.08 6.90 -4.64
C SER A 346 -0.10 6.63 -5.77
N ALA A 347 0.49 5.45 -5.76
CA ALA A 347 1.33 4.97 -6.84
C ALA A 347 0.90 3.57 -7.27
N ALA A 348 0.85 3.33 -8.58
CA ALA A 348 0.69 1.99 -9.10
C ALA A 348 1.96 1.17 -8.83
N VAL A 349 1.77 -0.08 -8.49
CA VAL A 349 2.88 -1.03 -8.42
C VAL A 349 3.32 -1.33 -9.85
N HIS A 350 4.58 -1.04 -10.11
CA HIS A 350 5.16 -1.40 -11.41
C HIS A 350 5.37 -2.92 -11.40
N GLY A 351 4.61 -3.61 -12.24
CA GLY A 351 4.93 -4.99 -12.63
C GLY A 351 6.36 -5.02 -13.21
N ALA A 352 6.99 -6.18 -13.20
CA ALA A 352 8.27 -6.32 -13.86
C ALA A 352 8.13 -5.87 -15.31
N THR A 353 8.87 -4.84 -15.67
CA THR A 353 9.01 -4.45 -17.07
C THR A 353 10.07 -5.34 -17.70
N TRP A 354 9.65 -6.38 -18.38
CA TRP A 354 10.54 -7.12 -19.28
C TRP A 354 10.56 -6.44 -20.65
N THR A 355 11.70 -6.44 -21.28
CA THR A 355 11.83 -5.92 -22.65
C THR A 355 11.29 -6.94 -23.67
N ALA A 356 10.95 -6.47 -24.86
CA ALA A 356 10.55 -7.37 -25.95
C ALA A 356 11.59 -8.48 -26.20
N GLU A 357 12.87 -8.14 -26.11
CA GLU A 357 13.98 -9.09 -26.29
C GLU A 357 14.01 -10.17 -25.18
N LEU A 358 13.74 -9.79 -23.91
CA LEU A 358 13.64 -10.74 -22.81
C LEU A 358 12.43 -11.65 -22.98
N LEU A 359 11.30 -11.09 -23.44
CA LEU A 359 10.10 -11.87 -23.74
C LEU A 359 10.35 -12.85 -24.88
N ASP A 360 10.94 -12.42 -25.99
CA ASP A 360 11.26 -13.28 -27.12
C ASP A 360 12.17 -14.43 -26.70
N ALA A 361 13.22 -14.15 -25.93
CA ALA A 361 14.14 -15.18 -25.44
C ALA A 361 13.43 -16.16 -24.46
N ALA A 362 12.52 -15.68 -23.65
CA ALA A 362 11.72 -16.53 -22.74
C ALA A 362 10.70 -17.38 -23.51
N LEU A 363 10.09 -16.81 -24.56
CA LEU A 363 9.18 -17.52 -25.46
C LEU A 363 9.87 -18.60 -26.24
N ASP A 364 11.09 -18.37 -26.77
CA ASP A 364 11.85 -19.37 -27.48
C ASP A 364 12.18 -20.58 -26.59
N GLU A 365 12.49 -20.35 -25.31
CA GLU A 365 12.65 -21.43 -24.34
C GLU A 365 11.32 -22.16 -24.08
N ALA A 366 10.21 -21.43 -23.86
CA ALA A 366 8.90 -22.01 -23.64
C ALA A 366 8.38 -22.82 -24.84
N ARG A 367 8.68 -22.37 -26.06
CA ARG A 367 8.35 -23.09 -27.32
C ARG A 367 8.99 -24.48 -27.40
N THR A 368 10.16 -24.67 -26.78
CA THR A 368 10.79 -26.00 -26.75
C THR A 368 9.93 -27.04 -26.04
N LEU A 369 9.06 -26.67 -25.12
CA LEU A 369 8.15 -27.58 -24.41
C LEU A 369 7.08 -28.19 -25.32
N VAL A 370 6.72 -27.54 -26.41
CA VAL A 370 5.60 -27.94 -27.28
C VAL A 370 6.04 -28.33 -28.69
N ARG A 371 7.23 -27.88 -29.15
CA ARG A 371 7.73 -28.17 -30.50
C ARG A 371 8.08 -29.64 -30.72
N SER A 372 8.48 -30.35 -29.65
CA SER A 372 8.71 -31.81 -29.77
C SER A 372 7.45 -32.58 -30.13
N ASP A 373 6.30 -32.04 -29.79
CA ASP A 373 4.99 -32.65 -30.01
C ASP A 373 4.28 -32.07 -31.25
N GLY A 374 4.98 -31.27 -32.06
CA GLY A 374 4.47 -30.70 -33.31
C GLY A 374 3.55 -29.48 -33.12
N ALA A 375 3.62 -28.82 -31.96
CA ALA A 375 2.90 -27.56 -31.66
C ALA A 375 3.84 -26.36 -31.55
N ASP A 376 3.31 -25.17 -31.58
CA ASP A 376 4.06 -23.93 -31.31
C ASP A 376 3.25 -22.97 -30.42
N LEU A 377 3.92 -21.96 -29.85
CA LEU A 377 3.30 -20.89 -29.06
C LEU A 377 3.37 -19.56 -29.81
N LEU A 378 2.22 -19.00 -30.13
CA LEU A 378 2.10 -17.69 -30.74
C LEU A 378 1.81 -16.63 -29.65
N LEU A 379 2.60 -15.55 -29.66
CA LEU A 379 2.33 -14.38 -28.83
C LEU A 379 1.14 -13.61 -29.41
N VAL A 380 0.06 -13.48 -28.64
CA VAL A 380 -1.16 -12.74 -29.02
C VAL A 380 -1.10 -11.32 -28.47
N GLU A 381 -0.72 -11.19 -27.19
CA GLU A 381 -0.67 -9.91 -26.50
C GLU A 381 0.42 -9.95 -25.42
N ALA A 382 1.08 -8.83 -25.22
CA ALA A 382 2.02 -8.64 -24.13
C ALA A 382 1.84 -7.24 -23.54
N ASP A 383 1.61 -7.17 -22.25
CA ASP A 383 1.63 -5.92 -21.48
C ASP A 383 2.70 -6.03 -20.38
N PRO A 384 3.92 -5.54 -20.64
CA PRO A 384 5.00 -5.56 -19.66
C PRO A 384 4.65 -4.80 -18.38
N ALA A 385 3.89 -3.71 -18.48
CA ALA A 385 3.52 -2.88 -17.34
C ALA A 385 2.49 -3.56 -16.42
N ALA A 386 1.62 -4.40 -17.00
CA ALA A 386 0.67 -5.22 -16.25
C ALA A 386 1.25 -6.61 -15.88
N GLY A 387 2.43 -6.96 -16.37
CA GLY A 387 2.99 -8.31 -16.23
C GLY A 387 2.17 -9.38 -16.97
N ARG A 388 1.37 -8.99 -17.99
CA ARG A 388 0.44 -9.89 -18.67
C ARG A 388 1.03 -10.38 -20.00
N VAL A 389 0.91 -11.70 -20.23
CA VAL A 389 1.27 -12.36 -21.50
C VAL A 389 0.11 -13.25 -21.93
N VAL A 390 -0.36 -13.06 -23.15
CA VAL A 390 -1.38 -13.90 -23.76
C VAL A 390 -0.75 -14.70 -24.89
N LEU A 391 -0.74 -16.01 -24.76
CA LEU A 391 -0.23 -16.95 -25.76
C LEU A 391 -1.38 -17.74 -26.36
N ARG A 392 -1.23 -18.14 -27.63
CA ARG A 392 -2.08 -19.11 -28.30
C ARG A 392 -1.26 -20.34 -28.63
N LEU A 393 -1.78 -21.51 -28.31
CA LEU A 393 -1.22 -22.78 -28.73
C LEU A 393 -1.62 -23.04 -30.20
N GLU A 394 -0.65 -23.19 -31.08
CA GLU A 394 -0.84 -23.63 -32.46
C GLU A 394 -0.50 -25.11 -32.59
N VAL A 395 -1.45 -25.88 -33.08
CA VAL A 395 -1.26 -27.34 -33.31
C VAL A 395 -1.33 -27.60 -34.81
N GLY A 396 -0.28 -28.16 -35.37
CA GLY A 396 -0.18 -28.44 -36.83
C GLY A 396 -1.18 -29.52 -37.25
N ASP A 397 -1.73 -29.38 -38.47
CA ASP A 397 -2.72 -30.33 -39.05
C ASP A 397 -2.17 -31.76 -39.26
N GLU A 398 -0.86 -31.94 -39.27
CA GLU A 398 -0.21 -33.25 -39.56
C GLU A 398 0.14 -34.07 -38.31
N THR A 399 -0.07 -33.53 -37.14
CA THR A 399 0.34 -34.17 -35.86
C THR A 399 -0.73 -35.03 -35.28
N CYS A 400 -0.61 -36.32 -35.47
CA CYS A 400 -1.37 -37.41 -34.85
C CYS A 400 -2.86 -37.44 -35.23
N ALA A 401 -3.30 -38.50 -35.88
CA ALA A 401 -4.68 -38.75 -36.30
C ALA A 401 -5.74 -38.76 -35.15
N THR A 402 -5.29 -38.61 -33.90
CA THR A 402 -6.12 -38.58 -32.72
C THR A 402 -6.03 -37.27 -31.92
N GLY A 403 -5.20 -36.31 -32.29
CA GLY A 403 -5.00 -35.05 -31.52
C GLY A 403 -4.47 -35.24 -30.09
N ALA A 404 -4.08 -36.46 -29.72
CA ALA A 404 -3.74 -36.82 -28.34
C ALA A 404 -2.25 -36.62 -27.97
N CYS A 405 -1.41 -36.25 -28.95
CA CYS A 405 0.05 -36.15 -28.75
C CYS A 405 0.47 -34.84 -28.10
N VAL A 406 -0.31 -33.76 -28.23
CA VAL A 406 -0.01 -32.47 -27.59
C VAL A 406 -0.77 -32.36 -26.27
N MET A 407 -0.04 -32.08 -25.20
CA MET A 407 -0.59 -31.92 -23.85
C MET A 407 -1.71 -30.85 -23.82
N PRO A 408 -2.81 -31.04 -23.07
CA PRO A 408 -3.84 -30.00 -22.94
C PRO A 408 -3.32 -28.69 -22.40
N GLY A 409 -3.87 -27.56 -22.87
CA GLY A 409 -3.44 -26.21 -22.46
C GLY A 409 -3.45 -25.98 -20.96
N GLU A 410 -4.40 -26.60 -20.21
CA GLU A 410 -4.43 -26.51 -18.75
C GLU A 410 -3.21 -27.14 -18.07
N ALA A 411 -2.69 -28.21 -18.61
CA ALA A 411 -1.50 -28.88 -18.10
C ALA A 411 -0.21 -28.16 -18.56
N LEU A 412 -0.22 -27.57 -19.77
CA LEU A 412 0.90 -26.80 -20.30
C LEU A 412 1.08 -25.44 -19.62
N ARG A 413 -0.03 -24.78 -19.26
CA ARG A 413 0.00 -23.42 -18.69
C ARG A 413 0.95 -23.26 -17.50
N PRO A 414 0.94 -24.11 -16.46
CA PRO A 414 1.85 -23.97 -15.33
C PRO A 414 3.31 -24.22 -15.71
N MET A 415 3.59 -25.09 -16.67
CA MET A 415 4.95 -25.36 -17.15
C MET A 415 5.50 -24.16 -17.96
N ILE A 416 4.68 -23.59 -18.84
CA ILE A 416 5.03 -22.38 -19.59
C ILE A 416 5.23 -21.20 -18.62
N ALA A 417 4.35 -21.05 -17.63
CA ALA A 417 4.47 -20.01 -16.62
C ALA A 417 5.78 -20.14 -15.82
N ASP A 418 6.20 -21.33 -15.47
CA ASP A 418 7.47 -21.58 -14.77
C ASP A 418 8.67 -21.18 -15.64
N VAL A 419 8.70 -21.55 -16.91
CA VAL A 419 9.76 -21.18 -17.85
C VAL A 419 9.82 -19.66 -18.06
N LEU A 420 8.68 -19.03 -18.32
CA LEU A 420 8.61 -17.58 -18.48
C LEU A 420 9.03 -16.84 -17.21
N SER A 421 8.61 -17.29 -16.04
CA SER A 421 8.92 -16.65 -14.77
C SER A 421 10.40 -16.70 -14.38
N ARG A 422 11.16 -17.64 -14.92
CA ARG A 422 12.63 -17.71 -14.73
C ARG A 422 13.37 -16.59 -15.45
N ARG A 423 12.83 -16.09 -16.55
CA ARG A 423 13.46 -15.04 -17.36
C ARG A 423 12.79 -13.68 -17.25
N LEU A 424 11.45 -13.69 -17.14
CA LEU A 424 10.66 -12.48 -16.98
C LEU A 424 10.55 -12.16 -15.48
N ARG A 425 11.17 -11.08 -15.09
CA ARG A 425 11.16 -10.62 -13.68
C ARG A 425 9.78 -10.08 -13.30
N GLY A 426 9.27 -10.45 -12.12
CA GLY A 426 8.04 -9.97 -11.52
C GLY A 426 6.83 -10.91 -11.64
N ALA A 427 5.67 -10.42 -11.24
CA ALA A 427 4.43 -11.18 -11.34
C ALA A 427 4.05 -11.38 -12.82
N LEU A 428 3.80 -12.64 -13.20
CA LEU A 428 3.38 -13.00 -14.55
C LEU A 428 1.92 -13.47 -14.51
N ASP A 429 1.06 -12.74 -15.21
CA ASP A 429 -0.29 -13.20 -15.56
C ASP A 429 -0.26 -13.82 -16.95
N LEU A 430 -0.19 -15.16 -16.99
CA LEU A 430 -0.17 -15.92 -18.24
C LEU A 430 -1.59 -16.42 -18.56
N GLN A 431 -2.11 -15.98 -19.71
CA GLN A 431 -3.27 -16.56 -20.35
C GLN A 431 -2.82 -17.43 -21.54
N LEU A 432 -3.25 -18.69 -21.54
CA LEU A 432 -3.02 -19.62 -22.65
C LEU A 432 -4.34 -19.96 -23.35
N ILE A 433 -4.46 -19.58 -24.61
CA ILE A 433 -5.59 -19.90 -25.48
C ILE A 433 -5.31 -21.23 -26.16
N ASP A 434 -6.08 -22.27 -25.85
CA ASP A 434 -6.01 -23.57 -26.51
C ASP A 434 -7.22 -23.66 -27.50
N PRO A 435 -6.96 -23.62 -28.82
CA PRO A 435 -8.01 -23.61 -29.83
C PRO A 435 -8.83 -24.91 -29.91
N ARG A 436 -8.36 -25.99 -29.27
CA ARG A 436 -9.08 -27.28 -29.20
C ARG A 436 -10.22 -27.26 -28.18
N ARG A 437 -10.31 -26.21 -27.39
CA ARG A 437 -11.42 -25.94 -26.45
C ARG A 437 -12.21 -24.74 -26.97
N GLY A 438 -13.02 -24.95 -27.96
CA GLY A 438 -14.03 -24.03 -28.45
C GLY A 438 -15.40 -24.31 -27.84
#